data_0ff1e04c4038d08341b9d72bb996152f
#
_entry.id   0ff1e04c4038d08341b9d72bb996152f
#
_cell.length_a   1.000
_cell.length_b   1.000
_cell.length_c   1.000
_cell.angle_alpha   90.00
_cell.angle_beta   90.00
_cell.angle_gamma   90.00
#
_symmetry.space_group_name_H-M   'P 1'
#
loop_
_entity.id
_entity.type
_entity.pdbx_description
1 polymer ?
#
loop_
_entity_poly.entity_id
_entity_poly.type
_entity_poly.pdbx_seq_one_letter_code
_entity_poly.pdbx_strand_id
1 'polypeptide(L)'
;TDTVTFGEHAVSESIPGNARINVQLGETITVEDALHAILLASANEVCTQLAIDIAGSEEGFAAMMNERAAALGCTNTHFVNANGLPDPNHYTSAHDMALIMQECIKNETFCRIESDLTYTIQPTNMTSTPRDLQNHHALLFQDGQWGYKGAFAGKTGYTDEAHNTLVTAAKRGNMTLVCVVLTCDNLDYINDTRTVLDFGYDNFTHYTLKNAKKESLSGVVTLPKNAKIETATYTDPDGASVE
;
A
#
# COMPACT_ATOMS: atom_id res chain seq x y z
N THR A 1 6.67 21.53 12.79
CA THR A 1 6.29 20.59 11.71
C THR A 1 7.59 20.14 11.09
N ASP A 2 7.82 18.83 11.02
CA ASP A 2 9.01 18.27 10.41
C ASP A 2 8.99 18.53 8.91
N THR A 3 10.17 18.77 8.32
CA THR A 3 10.33 19.13 6.92
C THR A 3 11.36 18.25 6.23
N VAL A 4 11.22 18.11 4.91
CA VAL A 4 12.12 17.42 3.99
C VAL A 4 12.78 18.45 3.10
N THR A 5 14.11 18.45 2.99
CA THR A 5 14.87 19.34 2.12
C THR A 5 15.58 18.52 1.03
N PHE A 6 15.34 18.85 -0.23
CA PHE A 6 15.81 18.05 -1.35
C PHE A 6 17.28 18.33 -1.71
N GLY A 7 18.10 17.26 -1.68
CA GLY A 7 19.49 17.24 -2.09
C GLY A 7 19.67 16.89 -3.57
N GLU A 8 20.92 16.98 -4.04
CA GLU A 8 21.26 16.75 -5.46
C GLU A 8 20.85 15.36 -5.96
N HIS A 9 21.02 14.32 -5.13
CA HIS A 9 20.72 12.95 -5.52
C HIS A 9 19.23 12.75 -5.79
N ALA A 10 18.36 13.18 -4.87
CA ALA A 10 16.92 13.11 -5.05
C ALA A 10 16.46 13.91 -6.27
N VAL A 11 16.96 15.14 -6.44
CA VAL A 11 16.61 15.97 -7.60
C VAL A 11 17.02 15.33 -8.92
N SER A 12 18.10 14.54 -8.97
CA SER A 12 18.52 13.82 -10.17
C SER A 12 17.52 12.76 -10.63
N GLU A 13 16.66 12.26 -9.74
CA GLU A 13 15.55 11.35 -10.06
C GLU A 13 14.33 12.05 -10.68
N SER A 14 14.26 13.38 -10.58
CA SER A 14 13.15 14.21 -11.12
C SER A 14 13.30 14.42 -12.64
N ILE A 15 13.43 13.34 -13.40
CA ILE A 15 13.62 13.34 -14.86
C ILE A 15 12.31 13.03 -15.62
N PRO A 16 12.22 13.47 -16.90
CA PRO A 16 11.09 13.07 -17.76
C PRO A 16 10.98 11.55 -17.88
N GLY A 17 9.75 11.04 -17.71
CA GLY A 17 9.47 9.59 -17.70
C GLY A 17 9.27 9.03 -16.31
N ASN A 18 9.88 9.59 -15.28
CA ASN A 18 9.64 9.22 -13.89
C ASN A 18 8.40 9.93 -13.33
N ALA A 19 7.67 9.25 -12.46
CA ALA A 19 6.64 9.88 -11.64
C ALA A 19 7.31 10.86 -10.65
N ARG A 20 6.85 12.12 -10.60
CA ARG A 20 7.53 13.18 -9.86
C ARG A 20 6.62 14.37 -9.59
N ILE A 21 7.03 15.22 -8.65
CA ILE A 21 6.42 16.53 -8.37
C ILE A 21 7.32 17.71 -8.78
N ASN A 22 8.44 17.42 -9.46
CA ASN A 22 9.41 18.40 -9.96
C ASN A 22 10.01 19.28 -8.86
N VAL A 23 10.58 18.67 -7.85
CA VAL A 23 11.30 19.37 -6.78
C VAL A 23 12.61 19.99 -7.30
N GLN A 24 13.07 21.04 -6.60
CA GLN A 24 14.30 21.74 -6.90
C GLN A 24 15.33 21.51 -5.79
N LEU A 25 16.64 21.65 -6.13
CA LEU A 25 17.72 21.58 -5.14
C LEU A 25 17.52 22.63 -4.04
N GLY A 26 17.53 22.19 -2.79
CA GLY A 26 17.30 23.05 -1.62
C GLY A 26 15.82 23.41 -1.38
N GLU A 27 14.91 22.88 -2.18
CA GLU A 27 13.48 23.03 -1.90
C GLU A 27 13.12 22.29 -0.62
N THR A 28 12.19 22.86 0.16
CA THR A 28 11.73 22.29 1.42
C THR A 28 10.21 22.19 1.41
N ILE A 29 9.69 21.01 1.73
CA ILE A 29 8.26 20.73 1.94
C ILE A 29 8.06 20.09 3.32
N THR A 30 6.83 20.02 3.79
CA THR A 30 6.52 19.31 5.03
C THR A 30 6.57 17.80 4.83
N VAL A 31 6.78 17.02 5.90
CA VAL A 31 6.66 15.55 5.84
C VAL A 31 5.27 15.13 5.40
N GLU A 32 4.22 15.86 5.79
CA GLU A 32 2.84 15.62 5.32
C GLU A 32 2.71 15.78 3.80
N ASP A 33 3.29 16.85 3.21
CA ASP A 33 3.35 17.04 1.75
C ASP A 33 4.13 15.93 1.07
N ALA A 34 5.25 15.50 1.65
CA ALA A 34 6.09 14.44 1.11
C ALA A 34 5.33 13.09 1.07
N LEU A 35 4.61 12.75 2.14
CA LEU A 35 3.82 11.52 2.18
C LEU A 35 2.67 11.54 1.15
N HIS A 36 1.99 12.68 0.97
CA HIS A 36 0.99 12.81 -0.09
C HIS A 36 1.62 12.71 -1.49
N ALA A 37 2.80 13.30 -1.70
CA ALA A 37 3.50 13.20 -2.98
C ALA A 37 3.87 11.75 -3.33
N ILE A 38 4.31 10.96 -2.36
CA ILE A 38 4.63 9.53 -2.55
C ILE A 38 3.35 8.72 -2.82
N LEU A 39 2.34 8.85 -1.97
CA LEU A 39 1.19 7.98 -1.99
C LEU A 39 0.23 8.32 -3.15
N LEU A 40 -0.05 9.60 -3.41
CA LEU A 40 -0.97 10.02 -4.45
C LEU A 40 -0.31 10.10 -5.83
N ALA A 41 0.85 10.78 -5.90
CA ALA A 41 1.52 11.08 -7.17
C ALA A 41 2.70 10.15 -7.49
N SER A 42 3.05 9.23 -6.58
CA SER A 42 4.15 8.26 -6.79
C SER A 42 5.53 8.94 -7.03
N ALA A 43 5.79 10.07 -6.37
CA ALA A 43 6.96 10.91 -6.61
C ALA A 43 8.26 10.20 -6.22
N ASN A 44 9.04 9.76 -7.22
CA ASN A 44 10.27 8.98 -7.03
C ASN A 44 11.31 9.74 -6.25
N GLU A 45 11.56 11.00 -6.61
CA GLU A 45 12.54 11.86 -5.96
C GLU A 45 12.23 12.11 -4.48
N VAL A 46 10.95 12.07 -4.10
CA VAL A 46 10.54 12.22 -2.71
C VAL A 46 10.79 10.94 -1.93
N CYS A 47 10.56 9.75 -2.54
CA CYS A 47 10.93 8.46 -1.95
C CYS A 47 12.42 8.41 -1.66
N THR A 48 13.26 8.78 -2.65
CA THR A 48 14.72 8.82 -2.54
C THR A 48 15.18 9.76 -1.42
N GLN A 49 14.62 10.99 -1.36
CA GLN A 49 15.01 11.91 -0.28
C GLN A 49 14.65 11.40 1.10
N LEU A 50 13.44 10.88 1.29
CA LEU A 50 13.04 10.32 2.58
C LEU A 50 13.87 9.09 2.96
N ALA A 51 14.25 8.26 2.00
CA ALA A 51 15.13 7.12 2.26
C ALA A 51 16.49 7.59 2.81
N ILE A 52 17.07 8.62 2.18
CA ILE A 52 18.35 9.22 2.63
C ILE A 52 18.19 9.86 4.02
N ASP A 53 17.13 10.62 4.25
CA ASP A 53 16.91 11.31 5.53
C ASP A 53 16.72 10.32 6.70
N ILE A 54 16.09 9.16 6.45
CA ILE A 54 15.80 8.16 7.47
C ILE A 54 17.01 7.25 7.74
N ALA A 55 17.68 6.79 6.68
CA ALA A 55 18.69 5.72 6.78
C ALA A 55 20.12 6.15 6.39
N GLY A 56 20.29 7.41 5.98
CA GLY A 56 21.58 7.95 5.54
C GLY A 56 21.96 7.61 4.10
N SER A 57 21.28 6.64 3.47
CA SER A 57 21.41 6.29 2.05
C SER A 57 20.21 5.48 1.56
N GLU A 58 20.05 5.34 0.25
CA GLU A 58 19.03 4.48 -0.34
C GLU A 58 19.26 2.99 -0.01
N GLU A 59 20.51 2.54 -0.06
CA GLU A 59 20.88 1.16 0.30
C GLU A 59 20.56 0.88 1.76
N GLY A 60 20.83 1.84 2.66
CA GLY A 60 20.48 1.73 4.07
C GLY A 60 18.98 1.58 4.27
N PHE A 61 18.18 2.37 3.53
CA PHE A 61 16.73 2.26 3.58
C PHE A 61 16.20 0.97 2.96
N ALA A 62 16.75 0.53 1.82
CA ALA A 62 16.42 -0.76 1.22
C ALA A 62 16.72 -1.94 2.17
N ALA A 63 17.80 -1.86 2.94
CA ALA A 63 18.10 -2.86 3.98
C ALA A 63 17.00 -2.88 5.06
N MET A 64 16.53 -1.71 5.53
CA MET A 64 15.39 -1.62 6.47
C MET A 64 14.10 -2.18 5.87
N MET A 65 13.82 -1.92 4.59
CA MET A 65 12.67 -2.47 3.88
C MET A 65 12.74 -3.99 3.82
N ASN A 66 13.90 -4.57 3.50
CA ASN A 66 14.11 -6.01 3.45
C ASN A 66 13.96 -6.68 4.83
N GLU A 67 14.51 -6.07 5.88
CA GLU A 67 14.33 -6.54 7.26
C GLU A 67 12.84 -6.55 7.65
N ARG A 68 12.12 -5.47 7.30
CA ARG A 68 10.68 -5.40 7.57
C ARG A 68 9.89 -6.43 6.78
N ALA A 69 10.17 -6.61 5.50
CA ALA A 69 9.53 -7.64 4.67
C ALA A 69 9.75 -9.04 5.26
N ALA A 70 10.96 -9.38 5.65
CA ALA A 70 11.26 -10.65 6.30
C ALA A 70 10.49 -10.84 7.62
N ALA A 71 10.39 -9.77 8.44
CA ALA A 71 9.62 -9.79 9.70
C ALA A 71 8.10 -9.98 9.47
N LEU A 72 7.59 -9.57 8.31
CA LEU A 72 6.19 -9.79 7.89
C LEU A 72 5.96 -11.19 7.30
N GLY A 73 7.01 -12.00 7.12
CA GLY A 73 6.93 -13.33 6.54
C GLY A 73 7.02 -13.35 5.00
N CYS A 74 7.45 -12.26 4.38
CA CYS A 74 7.71 -12.22 2.93
C CYS A 74 8.89 -13.13 2.60
N THR A 75 8.70 -14.06 1.67
CA THR A 75 9.74 -15.05 1.30
C THR A 75 10.22 -14.89 -0.14
N ASN A 76 9.55 -14.07 -0.93
CA ASN A 76 9.83 -13.82 -2.34
C ASN A 76 9.89 -12.31 -2.65
N THR A 77 10.51 -11.54 -1.73
CA THR A 77 10.62 -10.09 -1.86
C THR A 77 12.05 -9.65 -1.57
N HIS A 78 12.57 -8.80 -2.42
CA HIS A 78 13.84 -8.13 -2.21
C HIS A 78 13.77 -6.71 -2.78
N PHE A 79 14.07 -5.71 -1.96
CA PHE A 79 14.12 -4.30 -2.32
C PHE A 79 15.57 -3.83 -2.47
N VAL A 80 15.85 -3.04 -3.50
CA VAL A 80 17.16 -2.39 -3.72
C VAL A 80 17.06 -0.86 -3.73
N ASN A 81 15.85 -0.31 -3.85
CA ASN A 81 15.55 1.12 -3.77
C ASN A 81 14.19 1.37 -3.11
N ALA A 82 13.91 2.63 -2.78
CA ALA A 82 12.67 3.05 -2.11
C ALA A 82 11.54 3.42 -3.08
N ASN A 83 11.86 3.72 -4.33
CA ASN A 83 10.93 4.29 -5.32
C ASN A 83 10.33 3.27 -6.28
N GLY A 84 10.89 2.04 -6.35
CA GLY A 84 10.40 0.97 -7.21
C GLY A 84 10.88 1.04 -8.66
N LEU A 85 11.90 1.85 -8.95
CA LEU A 85 12.54 1.83 -10.27
C LEU A 85 13.19 0.48 -10.56
N PRO A 86 13.24 0.06 -11.85
CA PRO A 86 13.66 -1.29 -12.21
C PRO A 86 15.11 -1.61 -11.82
N ASP A 87 15.28 -2.76 -11.20
CA ASP A 87 16.57 -3.42 -10.98
C ASP A 87 16.35 -4.94 -11.01
N PRO A 88 17.24 -5.74 -11.60
CA PRO A 88 17.09 -7.20 -11.66
C PRO A 88 16.95 -7.88 -10.28
N ASN A 89 17.45 -7.23 -9.23
CA ASN A 89 17.34 -7.73 -7.86
C ASN A 89 16.17 -7.12 -7.08
N HIS A 90 15.36 -6.24 -7.72
CA HIS A 90 14.17 -5.64 -7.11
C HIS A 90 12.93 -6.43 -7.53
N TYR A 91 12.45 -7.32 -6.66
CA TYR A 91 11.34 -8.21 -6.97
C TYR A 91 10.44 -8.46 -5.78
N THR A 92 9.24 -8.90 -6.06
CA THR A 92 8.25 -9.29 -5.06
C THR A 92 7.29 -10.36 -5.62
N SER A 93 6.34 -10.79 -4.79
CA SER A 93 5.21 -11.64 -5.19
C SER A 93 3.88 -11.01 -4.78
N ALA A 94 2.78 -11.43 -5.39
CA ALA A 94 1.44 -10.97 -5.02
C ALA A 94 1.11 -11.31 -3.56
N HIS A 95 1.53 -12.46 -3.08
CA HIS A 95 1.37 -12.87 -1.68
C HIS A 95 2.10 -11.92 -0.72
N ASP A 96 3.37 -11.63 -1.00
CA ASP A 96 4.19 -10.79 -0.12
C ASP A 96 3.69 -9.33 -0.11
N MET A 97 3.30 -8.80 -1.27
CA MET A 97 2.67 -7.47 -1.34
C MET A 97 1.35 -7.41 -0.57
N ALA A 98 0.59 -8.51 -0.53
CA ALA A 98 -0.60 -8.57 0.31
C ALA A 98 -0.26 -8.53 1.81
N LEU A 99 0.81 -9.20 2.24
CA LEU A 99 1.30 -9.12 3.63
C LEU A 99 1.75 -7.69 3.99
N ILE A 100 2.49 -7.03 3.09
CA ILE A 100 2.93 -5.65 3.27
C ILE A 100 1.70 -4.72 3.39
N MET A 101 0.72 -4.86 2.49
CA MET A 101 -0.49 -4.03 2.53
C MET A 101 -1.33 -4.28 3.78
N GLN A 102 -1.42 -5.53 4.26
CA GLN A 102 -2.08 -5.85 5.54
C GLN A 102 -1.42 -5.14 6.72
N GLU A 103 -0.12 -4.90 6.68
CA GLU A 103 0.58 -4.13 7.69
C GLU A 103 0.32 -2.63 7.53
N CYS A 104 0.41 -2.11 6.30
CA CYS A 104 0.19 -0.69 6.00
C CYS A 104 -1.19 -0.20 6.48
N ILE A 105 -2.25 -0.98 6.24
CA ILE A 105 -3.62 -0.59 6.62
C ILE A 105 -3.90 -0.62 8.13
N LYS A 106 -2.97 -1.06 8.96
CA LYS A 106 -3.04 -0.90 10.42
C LYS A 106 -2.61 0.51 10.86
N ASN A 107 -1.94 1.26 9.99
CA ASN A 107 -1.48 2.62 10.26
C ASN A 107 -2.56 3.62 9.86
N GLU A 108 -3.10 4.36 10.83
CA GLU A 108 -4.17 5.32 10.61
C GLU A 108 -3.74 6.49 9.71
N THR A 109 -2.48 6.94 9.81
CA THR A 109 -1.95 8.00 8.94
C THR A 109 -1.86 7.55 7.50
N PHE A 110 -1.39 6.32 7.26
CA PHE A 110 -1.39 5.73 5.92
C PHE A 110 -2.80 5.68 5.33
N CYS A 111 -3.77 5.12 6.07
CA CYS A 111 -5.15 5.02 5.60
C CYS A 111 -5.78 6.39 5.33
N ARG A 112 -5.48 7.39 6.17
CA ARG A 112 -5.98 8.76 5.99
C ARG A 112 -5.46 9.36 4.68
N ILE A 113 -4.14 9.34 4.48
CA ILE A 113 -3.52 9.92 3.27
C ILE A 113 -3.97 9.17 2.01
N GLU A 114 -4.00 7.83 2.04
CA GLU A 114 -4.46 7.03 0.90
C GLU A 114 -5.93 7.26 0.54
N SER A 115 -6.76 7.66 1.49
CA SER A 115 -8.16 8.00 1.22
C SER A 115 -8.35 9.38 0.58
N ASP A 116 -7.34 10.23 0.57
CA ASP A 116 -7.39 11.52 -0.09
C ASP A 116 -7.32 11.32 -1.61
N LEU A 117 -8.33 11.81 -2.32
CA LEU A 117 -8.39 11.71 -3.77
C LEU A 117 -7.55 12.78 -4.46
N THR A 118 -7.39 13.93 -3.80
CA THR A 118 -6.58 15.06 -4.25
C THR A 118 -5.92 15.74 -3.06
N TYR A 119 -4.77 16.35 -3.30
CA TYR A 119 -4.06 17.13 -2.29
C TYR A 119 -3.29 18.26 -2.97
N THR A 120 -3.19 19.43 -2.33
CA THR A 120 -2.45 20.57 -2.88
C THR A 120 -1.27 20.92 -1.97
N ILE A 121 -0.06 20.71 -2.48
CA ILE A 121 1.17 21.23 -1.86
C ILE A 121 1.19 22.75 -2.08
N GLN A 122 1.24 23.51 -0.99
CA GLN A 122 1.28 24.95 -1.03
C GLN A 122 2.63 25.48 -1.59
N PRO A 123 2.72 26.76 -2.00
CA PRO A 123 3.99 27.35 -2.39
C PRO A 123 5.11 27.08 -1.39
N THR A 124 6.33 26.81 -1.90
CA THR A 124 7.50 26.49 -1.13
C THR A 124 8.51 27.65 -1.13
N ASN A 125 9.68 27.44 -0.53
CA ASN A 125 10.81 28.37 -0.61
C ASN A 125 11.37 28.53 -2.03
N MET A 126 11.07 27.62 -2.98
CA MET A 126 11.62 27.58 -4.34
C MET A 126 10.58 27.81 -5.42
N THR A 127 9.28 27.69 -5.13
CA THR A 127 8.21 27.92 -6.10
C THR A 127 7.03 28.67 -5.47
N SER A 128 6.49 29.65 -6.21
CA SER A 128 5.27 30.36 -5.84
C SER A 128 4.00 29.68 -6.35
N THR A 129 4.13 28.63 -7.17
CA THR A 129 3.00 27.90 -7.74
C THR A 129 2.69 26.69 -6.88
N PRO A 130 1.46 26.54 -6.40
CA PRO A 130 1.05 25.30 -5.72
C PRO A 130 1.08 24.12 -6.68
N ARG A 131 1.20 22.90 -6.14
CA ARG A 131 1.15 21.64 -6.90
C ARG A 131 -0.09 20.86 -6.50
N ASP A 132 -0.98 20.64 -7.44
CA ASP A 132 -2.15 19.80 -7.24
C ASP A 132 -1.78 18.34 -7.54
N LEU A 133 -1.98 17.48 -6.55
CA LEU A 133 -1.78 16.04 -6.64
C LEU A 133 -3.13 15.35 -6.78
N GLN A 134 -3.16 14.29 -7.56
CA GLN A 134 -4.32 13.42 -7.70
C GLN A 134 -3.91 11.98 -7.41
N ASN A 135 -4.72 11.27 -6.66
CA ASN A 135 -4.51 9.85 -6.41
C ASN A 135 -4.67 9.06 -7.71
N HIS A 136 -3.69 8.24 -8.03
CA HIS A 136 -3.69 7.44 -9.26
C HIS A 136 -4.56 6.18 -9.15
N HIS A 137 -5.04 5.84 -7.96
CA HIS A 137 -5.81 4.62 -7.72
C HIS A 137 -7.30 4.80 -8.07
N ALA A 138 -7.66 4.46 -9.31
CA ALA A 138 -8.99 4.72 -9.87
C ALA A 138 -10.15 4.10 -9.06
N LEU A 139 -9.93 2.96 -8.37
CA LEU A 139 -10.98 2.30 -7.57
C LEU A 139 -11.38 3.08 -6.31
N LEU A 140 -10.59 4.06 -5.87
CA LEU A 140 -10.90 4.92 -4.73
C LEU A 140 -11.96 5.98 -5.07
N PHE A 141 -12.08 6.36 -6.34
CA PHE A 141 -13.07 7.35 -6.80
C PHE A 141 -14.45 6.71 -6.90
N GLN A 142 -15.16 6.62 -5.78
CA GLN A 142 -16.40 5.85 -5.63
C GLN A 142 -17.48 6.20 -6.67
N ASP A 143 -17.60 7.48 -7.05
CA ASP A 143 -18.55 7.97 -8.05
C ASP A 143 -17.97 7.98 -9.46
N GLY A 144 -16.72 7.57 -9.64
CA GLY A 144 -16.04 7.48 -10.92
C GLY A 144 -16.38 6.20 -11.69
N GLN A 145 -16.08 6.19 -12.98
CA GLN A 145 -16.29 5.02 -13.87
C GLN A 145 -15.71 3.71 -13.30
N TRP A 146 -14.59 3.79 -12.60
CA TRP A 146 -13.85 2.65 -12.08
C TRP A 146 -14.03 2.43 -10.57
N GLY A 147 -14.78 3.30 -9.89
CA GLY A 147 -14.98 3.22 -8.45
C GLY A 147 -15.40 1.83 -7.96
N TYR A 148 -14.82 1.39 -6.84
CA TYR A 148 -15.16 0.11 -6.24
C TYR A 148 -15.64 0.29 -4.80
N LYS A 149 -16.87 -0.13 -4.54
CA LYS A 149 -17.50 0.04 -3.24
C LYS A 149 -16.66 -0.57 -2.12
N GLY A 150 -16.23 0.28 -1.21
CA GLY A 150 -15.45 -0.12 -0.04
C GLY A 150 -13.94 -0.08 -0.23
N ALA A 151 -13.41 0.21 -1.43
CA ALA A 151 -11.98 0.50 -1.59
C ALA A 151 -11.61 1.76 -0.79
N PHE A 152 -10.51 1.69 -0.01
CA PHE A 152 -10.12 2.78 0.88
C PHE A 152 -8.61 3.06 0.90
N ALA A 153 -7.79 2.17 0.39
CA ALA A 153 -6.36 2.35 0.27
C ALA A 153 -5.79 1.45 -0.83
N GLY A 154 -4.66 1.83 -1.39
CA GLY A 154 -3.96 1.04 -2.39
C GLY A 154 -2.96 1.83 -3.20
N LYS A 155 -2.15 1.14 -3.98
CA LYS A 155 -1.09 1.77 -4.77
C LYS A 155 -1.01 1.15 -6.16
N THR A 156 -0.96 2.02 -7.16
CA THR A 156 -0.63 1.64 -8.55
C THR A 156 0.87 1.60 -8.76
N GLY A 157 1.33 0.83 -9.73
CA GLY A 157 2.69 0.86 -10.23
C GLY A 157 2.74 0.56 -11.72
N TYR A 158 3.75 1.11 -12.37
CA TYR A 158 4.07 0.82 -13.77
C TYR A 158 5.55 1.01 -14.03
N THR A 159 6.17 0.05 -14.66
CA THR A 159 7.42 0.16 -15.41
C THR A 159 7.29 -0.71 -16.66
N ASP A 160 8.19 -0.52 -17.62
CA ASP A 160 8.15 -1.35 -18.84
C ASP A 160 8.41 -2.84 -18.53
N GLU A 161 9.17 -3.15 -17.45
CA GLU A 161 9.46 -4.51 -17.03
C GLU A 161 8.34 -5.12 -16.19
N ALA A 162 7.71 -4.33 -15.32
CA ALA A 162 6.67 -4.82 -14.40
C ALA A 162 5.26 -4.79 -15.00
N HIS A 163 5.05 -4.00 -16.07
CA HIS A 163 3.73 -3.66 -16.60
C HIS A 163 2.86 -2.99 -15.51
N ASN A 164 1.55 -2.97 -15.69
CA ASN A 164 0.65 -2.40 -14.68
C ASN A 164 0.55 -3.31 -13.47
N THR A 165 0.64 -2.72 -12.29
CA THR A 165 0.46 -3.39 -11.00
C THR A 165 -0.51 -2.62 -10.14
N LEU A 166 -1.25 -3.32 -9.28
CA LEU A 166 -2.19 -2.72 -8.36
C LEU A 166 -2.29 -3.52 -7.07
N VAL A 167 -2.19 -2.84 -5.96
CA VAL A 167 -2.58 -3.34 -4.65
C VAL A 167 -3.79 -2.55 -4.19
N THR A 168 -4.84 -3.22 -3.72
CA THR A 168 -6.07 -2.57 -3.24
C THR A 168 -6.53 -3.20 -1.95
N ALA A 169 -6.82 -2.37 -0.95
CA ALA A 169 -7.56 -2.77 0.24
C ALA A 169 -9.00 -2.26 0.15
N ALA A 170 -9.95 -3.14 0.42
CA ALA A 170 -11.36 -2.81 0.43
C ALA A 170 -12.04 -3.37 1.67
N LYS A 171 -13.07 -2.67 2.19
CA LYS A 171 -13.83 -3.08 3.36
C LYS A 171 -15.33 -3.05 3.10
N ARG A 172 -15.98 -4.17 3.37
CA ARG A 172 -17.45 -4.28 3.36
C ARG A 172 -17.91 -4.92 4.69
N GLY A 173 -18.67 -4.17 5.46
CA GLY A 173 -19.10 -4.61 6.81
C GLY A 173 -17.88 -4.83 7.73
N ASN A 174 -17.75 -6.05 8.25
CA ASN A 174 -16.64 -6.45 9.13
C ASN A 174 -15.49 -7.15 8.39
N MET A 175 -15.56 -7.29 7.07
CA MET A 175 -14.54 -7.98 6.28
C MET A 175 -13.71 -6.99 5.47
N THR A 176 -12.39 -7.03 5.67
CA THR A 176 -11.41 -6.32 4.85
C THR A 176 -10.68 -7.33 3.98
N LEU A 177 -10.58 -7.04 2.69
CA LEU A 177 -9.83 -7.83 1.73
C LEU A 177 -8.69 -6.99 1.16
N VAL A 178 -7.59 -7.66 0.85
CA VAL A 178 -6.48 -7.11 0.07
C VAL A 178 -6.38 -7.91 -1.21
N CYS A 179 -6.36 -7.22 -2.33
CA CYS A 179 -6.14 -7.79 -3.66
C CYS A 179 -4.84 -7.23 -4.24
N VAL A 180 -4.06 -8.09 -4.87
CA VAL A 180 -2.82 -7.73 -5.56
C VAL A 180 -2.87 -8.28 -6.97
N VAL A 181 -2.67 -7.42 -7.96
CA VAL A 181 -2.53 -7.76 -9.38
C VAL A 181 -1.16 -7.29 -9.85
N LEU A 182 -0.38 -8.18 -10.42
CA LEU A 182 0.96 -7.90 -10.94
C LEU A 182 1.04 -8.26 -12.41
N THR A 183 1.89 -7.52 -13.16
CA THR A 183 2.23 -7.81 -14.57
C THR A 183 0.99 -7.89 -15.46
N CYS A 184 0.18 -6.85 -15.43
CA CYS A 184 -1.06 -6.79 -16.20
C CYS A 184 -0.97 -5.80 -17.37
N ASP A 185 -1.50 -6.19 -18.52
CA ASP A 185 -1.55 -5.32 -19.69
C ASP A 185 -2.75 -4.37 -19.63
N ASN A 186 -2.58 -3.18 -20.22
CA ASN A 186 -3.63 -2.17 -20.34
C ASN A 186 -4.35 -1.85 -19.00
N LEU A 187 -5.66 -1.67 -19.04
CA LEU A 187 -6.51 -1.39 -17.86
C LEU A 187 -7.13 -2.65 -17.24
N ASP A 188 -6.71 -3.84 -17.65
CA ASP A 188 -7.29 -5.10 -17.17
C ASP A 188 -7.04 -5.30 -15.68
N TYR A 189 -5.93 -4.76 -15.13
CA TYR A 189 -5.65 -4.78 -13.69
C TYR A 189 -6.79 -4.21 -12.82
N ILE A 190 -7.56 -3.25 -13.34
CA ILE A 190 -8.75 -2.69 -12.65
C ILE A 190 -9.87 -3.73 -12.58
N ASN A 191 -10.17 -4.36 -13.72
CA ASN A 191 -11.23 -5.36 -13.82
C ASN A 191 -10.87 -6.64 -13.07
N ASP A 192 -9.62 -7.07 -13.14
CA ASP A 192 -9.11 -8.24 -12.41
C ASP A 192 -9.21 -8.00 -10.90
N THR A 193 -8.80 -6.82 -10.42
CA THR A 193 -8.94 -6.46 -9.00
C THR A 193 -10.40 -6.52 -8.55
N ARG A 194 -11.33 -5.96 -9.33
CA ARG A 194 -12.77 -6.01 -9.02
C ARG A 194 -13.28 -7.43 -8.96
N THR A 195 -12.93 -8.25 -9.95
CA THR A 195 -13.33 -9.66 -10.04
C THR A 195 -12.85 -10.48 -8.85
N VAL A 196 -11.58 -10.31 -8.47
CA VAL A 196 -10.99 -11.02 -7.32
C VAL A 196 -11.59 -10.56 -6.00
N LEU A 197 -11.81 -9.25 -5.81
CA LEU A 197 -12.47 -8.72 -4.61
C LEU A 197 -13.93 -9.18 -4.51
N ASP A 198 -14.68 -9.15 -5.61
CA ASP A 198 -16.06 -9.65 -5.64
C ASP A 198 -16.11 -11.15 -5.33
N PHE A 199 -15.20 -11.96 -5.91
CA PHE A 199 -15.07 -13.37 -5.56
C PHE A 199 -14.85 -13.55 -4.04
N GLY A 200 -13.97 -12.76 -3.44
CA GLY A 200 -13.71 -12.81 -2.00
C GLY A 200 -14.98 -12.48 -1.18
N TYR A 201 -15.65 -11.38 -1.47
CA TYR A 201 -16.87 -10.98 -0.75
C TYR A 201 -18.05 -11.90 -0.99
N ASP A 202 -18.17 -12.51 -2.18
CA ASP A 202 -19.30 -13.38 -2.52
C ASP A 202 -19.14 -14.79 -1.93
N ASN A 203 -17.92 -15.27 -1.76
CA ASN A 203 -17.66 -16.66 -1.37
C ASN A 203 -17.16 -16.85 0.05
N PHE A 204 -16.69 -15.80 0.73
CA PHE A 204 -16.15 -15.90 2.08
C PHE A 204 -16.91 -15.02 3.08
N THR A 205 -16.82 -15.37 4.35
CA THR A 205 -17.35 -14.58 5.44
C THR A 205 -16.54 -14.80 6.72
N HIS A 206 -16.61 -13.83 7.63
CA HIS A 206 -16.01 -13.92 8.94
C HIS A 206 -16.96 -14.61 9.92
N TYR A 207 -16.45 -15.59 10.64
CA TYR A 207 -17.12 -16.23 11.75
C TYR A 207 -16.44 -15.83 13.05
N THR A 208 -17.23 -15.32 14.00
CA THR A 208 -16.77 -15.14 15.38
C THR A 208 -16.91 -16.47 16.11
N LEU A 209 -15.81 -17.02 16.59
CA LEU A 209 -15.83 -18.23 17.40
C LEU A 209 -16.45 -17.92 18.77
N LYS A 210 -17.26 -18.86 19.28
CA LYS A 210 -17.86 -18.79 20.59
C LYS A 210 -17.62 -20.10 21.32
N ASN A 211 -17.34 -20.03 22.62
CA ASN A 211 -17.26 -21.22 23.47
C ASN A 211 -18.68 -21.82 23.72
N ALA A 212 -18.71 -22.97 24.38
CA ALA A 212 -19.98 -23.66 24.71
C ALA A 212 -20.97 -22.81 25.56
N LYS A 213 -20.46 -21.77 26.25
CA LYS A 213 -21.26 -20.80 27.01
C LYS A 213 -21.73 -19.62 26.15
N LYS A 214 -21.46 -19.64 24.83
CA LYS A 214 -21.80 -18.56 23.88
C LYS A 214 -21.00 -17.27 24.11
N GLU A 215 -19.93 -17.29 24.87
CA GLU A 215 -19.00 -16.19 25.02
C GLU A 215 -18.11 -16.12 23.77
N SER A 216 -17.88 -14.92 23.25
CA SER A 216 -17.00 -14.71 22.10
C SER A 216 -15.56 -15.00 22.49
N LEU A 217 -14.89 -15.85 21.71
CA LEU A 217 -13.45 -16.07 21.80
C LEU A 217 -12.73 -14.95 21.07
N SER A 218 -11.51 -14.64 21.48
CA SER A 218 -10.66 -13.65 20.79
C SER A 218 -10.14 -14.27 19.48
N GLY A 219 -10.93 -14.22 18.43
CA GLY A 219 -10.52 -14.72 17.13
C GLY A 219 -11.63 -14.62 16.10
N VAL A 220 -11.22 -14.32 14.87
CA VAL A 220 -12.09 -14.35 13.70
C VAL A 220 -11.47 -15.30 12.70
N VAL A 221 -12.25 -16.26 12.22
CA VAL A 221 -11.84 -17.12 11.11
C VAL A 221 -12.59 -16.73 9.84
N THR A 222 -11.89 -16.71 8.74
CA THR A 222 -12.48 -16.49 7.41
C THR A 222 -12.67 -17.83 6.74
N LEU A 223 -13.90 -18.16 6.42
CA LEU A 223 -14.28 -19.43 5.83
C LEU A 223 -15.19 -19.20 4.61
N PRO A 224 -15.25 -20.16 3.67
CA PRO A 224 -16.30 -20.16 2.65
C PRO A 224 -17.69 -20.07 3.27
N LYS A 225 -18.60 -19.32 2.65
CA LYS A 225 -19.98 -19.12 3.15
C LYS A 225 -20.76 -20.42 3.37
N ASN A 226 -20.40 -21.47 2.63
CA ASN A 226 -21.02 -22.79 2.72
C ASN A 226 -20.24 -23.78 3.59
N ALA A 227 -19.20 -23.32 4.30
CA ALA A 227 -18.41 -24.18 5.18
C ALA A 227 -19.30 -24.75 6.30
N LYS A 228 -19.21 -26.08 6.48
CA LYS A 228 -19.79 -26.76 7.63
C LYS A 228 -18.69 -26.91 8.68
N ILE A 229 -18.89 -26.29 9.83
CA ILE A 229 -17.98 -26.41 10.98
C ILE A 229 -18.58 -27.47 11.90
N GLU A 230 -17.93 -28.63 11.99
CA GLU A 230 -18.35 -29.70 12.91
C GLU A 230 -17.67 -29.56 14.26
N THR A 231 -16.37 -29.23 14.26
CA THR A 231 -15.58 -28.91 15.45
C THR A 231 -14.49 -27.89 15.09
N ALA A 232 -14.17 -27.01 16.03
CA ALA A 232 -13.05 -26.08 15.90
C ALA A 232 -12.29 -26.03 17.24
N THR A 233 -10.99 -26.34 17.21
CA THR A 233 -10.09 -26.15 18.35
C THR A 233 -9.45 -24.77 18.22
N TYR A 234 -9.65 -23.94 19.23
CA TYR A 234 -9.00 -22.64 19.34
C TYR A 234 -7.93 -22.71 20.42
N THR A 235 -6.71 -22.31 20.06
CA THR A 235 -5.62 -22.11 21.04
C THR A 235 -5.46 -20.61 21.24
N ASP A 236 -5.66 -20.13 22.46
CA ASP A 236 -5.49 -18.72 22.77
C ASP A 236 -4.00 -18.31 22.75
N PRO A 237 -3.68 -17.00 22.77
CA PRO A 237 -2.29 -16.53 22.79
C PRO A 237 -1.48 -17.04 23.99
N ASP A 238 -2.13 -17.45 25.07
CA ASP A 238 -1.49 -17.97 26.28
C ASP A 238 -1.34 -19.50 26.26
N GLY A 239 -1.73 -20.14 25.14
CA GLY A 239 -1.53 -21.57 24.89
C GLY A 239 -2.64 -22.49 25.43
N ALA A 240 -3.74 -21.96 25.94
CA ALA A 240 -4.88 -22.76 26.33
C ALA A 240 -5.72 -23.16 25.10
N SER A 241 -6.03 -24.44 24.97
CA SER A 241 -6.87 -24.97 23.90
C SER A 241 -8.31 -25.12 24.39
N VAL A 242 -9.28 -24.64 23.59
CA VAL A 242 -10.72 -24.77 23.84
C VAL A 242 -11.35 -25.46 22.63
N GLU A 243 -12.08 -26.56 22.85
CA GLU A 243 -12.88 -27.25 21.83
C GLU A 243 -14.27 -26.63 21.69
#